data_7fcb274724f2001878ebff4f6395baf5
#
_entry.id   7fcb274724f2001878ebff4f6395baf5
#
_cell.length_a   1.000
_cell.length_b   1.000
_cell.length_c   1.000
_cell.angle_alpha   90.00
_cell.angle_beta   90.00
_cell.angle_gamma   90.00
#
_symmetry.space_group_name_H-M   'P 1'
#
loop_
_entity.id
_entity.type
_entity.pdbx_description
1 polymer ?
#
loop_
_entity_poly.entity_id
_entity_poly.type
_entity_poly.pdbx_seq_one_letter_code
_entity_poly.pdbx_strand_id
1 'polypeptide(L)'
;QRLALLREAKRQHVQITSLAEQKVKAKLSAMAADPERGPLFAMKYMSPLTLSEQCLMTEWVGHGKIEKNYIKILFPELYAYLLPSSVQTEKVNGWINEYFQEYCLSKVGNSQTENLANKLKELNASQVSFETWRNGFKTVKTFMHNRQDIDIYYWIDGLGVDWIPFIAQVVEKHKADGV
;
A
#
# COMPACT_ATOMS: atom_id res chain seq x y z
N GLN A 1 12.22 -24.16 7.92
CA GLN A 1 12.95 -23.94 9.19
C GLN A 1 13.03 -22.46 9.57
N ARG A 2 13.57 -21.55 8.70
CA ARG A 2 13.73 -20.12 9.02
C ARG A 2 12.41 -19.44 9.43
N LEU A 3 11.32 -19.65 8.71
CA LEU A 3 10.03 -19.02 9.02
C LEU A 3 9.49 -19.46 10.40
N ALA A 4 9.69 -20.72 10.78
CA ALA A 4 9.31 -21.23 12.11
C ALA A 4 10.13 -20.56 13.21
N LEU A 5 11.44 -20.40 13.01
CA LEU A 5 12.31 -19.68 13.95
C LEU A 5 11.92 -18.20 14.10
N LEU A 6 11.59 -17.53 13.00
CA LEU A 6 11.14 -16.13 13.04
C LEU A 6 9.81 -15.97 13.78
N ARG A 7 8.85 -16.90 13.58
CA ARG A 7 7.59 -16.91 14.32
C ARG A 7 7.81 -17.11 15.81
N GLU A 8 8.69 -18.02 16.16
CA GLU A 8 9.03 -18.27 17.57
C GLU A 8 9.74 -17.07 18.20
N ALA A 9 10.71 -16.47 17.52
CA ALA A 9 11.37 -15.25 17.97
C ALA A 9 10.36 -14.11 18.20
N LYS A 10 9.41 -13.94 17.29
CA LYS A 10 8.33 -12.96 17.43
C LYS A 10 7.46 -13.26 18.65
N ARG A 11 7.06 -14.51 18.86
CA ARG A 11 6.26 -14.96 20.00
C ARG A 11 6.96 -14.71 21.34
N GLN A 12 8.25 -14.91 21.38
CA GLN A 12 9.09 -14.69 22.56
C GLN A 12 9.61 -13.26 22.70
N HIS A 13 9.19 -12.33 21.84
CA HIS A 13 9.69 -10.95 21.80
C HIS A 13 11.21 -10.82 21.67
N VAL A 14 11.85 -11.81 21.05
CA VAL A 14 13.29 -11.79 20.77
C VAL A 14 13.54 -10.89 19.56
N GLN A 15 14.39 -9.89 19.73
CA GLN A 15 14.79 -9.01 18.63
C GLN A 15 15.80 -9.71 17.72
N ILE A 16 15.54 -9.64 16.41
CA ILE A 16 16.49 -10.10 15.39
C ILE A 16 17.57 -9.02 15.26
N THR A 17 18.83 -9.43 15.28
CA THR A 17 19.94 -8.47 15.20
C THR A 17 19.99 -7.81 13.82
N SER A 18 20.34 -6.53 13.78
CA SER A 18 20.50 -5.77 12.53
C SER A 18 21.49 -6.44 11.56
N LEU A 19 22.54 -7.07 12.07
CA LEU A 19 23.50 -7.81 11.26
C LEU A 19 22.86 -9.03 10.57
N ALA A 20 21.99 -9.76 11.26
CA ALA A 20 21.26 -10.90 10.69
C ALA A 20 20.31 -10.43 9.59
N GLU A 21 19.58 -9.35 9.82
CA GLU A 21 18.70 -8.74 8.81
C GLU A 21 19.46 -8.27 7.57
N GLN A 22 20.59 -7.58 7.76
CA GLN A 22 21.44 -7.12 6.64
C GLN A 22 21.97 -8.29 5.80
N LYS A 23 22.41 -9.38 6.44
CA LYS A 23 22.87 -10.58 5.73
C LYS A 23 21.77 -11.23 4.90
N VAL A 24 20.55 -11.27 5.44
CA VAL A 24 19.39 -11.80 4.71
C VAL A 24 19.05 -10.90 3.54
N LYS A 25 18.97 -9.57 3.76
CA LYS A 25 18.71 -8.59 2.70
C LYS A 25 19.74 -8.73 1.56
N ALA A 26 21.03 -8.81 1.88
CA ALA A 26 22.09 -8.97 0.89
C ALA A 26 21.94 -10.26 0.06
N LYS A 27 21.62 -11.40 0.71
CA LYS A 27 21.36 -12.67 0.01
C LYS A 27 20.15 -12.60 -0.90
N LEU A 28 19.04 -12.02 -0.44
CA LEU A 28 17.82 -11.87 -1.23
C LEU A 28 18.06 -10.95 -2.43
N SER A 29 18.79 -9.84 -2.23
CA SER A 29 19.15 -8.92 -3.31
C SER A 29 20.05 -9.59 -4.35
N ALA A 30 21.01 -10.39 -3.94
CA ALA A 30 21.85 -11.18 -4.84
C ALA A 30 21.03 -12.21 -5.65
N MET A 31 20.09 -12.90 -4.99
CA MET A 31 19.18 -13.83 -5.66
C MET A 31 18.25 -13.11 -6.66
N ALA A 32 17.80 -11.90 -6.33
CA ALA A 32 16.95 -11.10 -7.20
C ALA A 32 17.70 -10.51 -8.40
N ALA A 33 19.02 -10.35 -8.28
CA ALA A 33 19.89 -9.90 -9.37
C ALA A 33 20.28 -11.04 -10.36
N ASP A 34 19.94 -12.28 -10.04
CA ASP A 34 20.17 -13.44 -10.92
C ASP A 34 19.32 -13.29 -12.19
N PRO A 35 19.93 -13.24 -13.40
CA PRO A 35 19.21 -12.98 -14.65
C PRO A 35 18.23 -14.11 -15.03
N GLU A 36 18.44 -15.33 -14.57
CA GLU A 36 17.58 -16.47 -14.88
C GLU A 36 16.42 -16.60 -13.89
N ARG A 37 16.61 -16.21 -12.65
CA ARG A 37 15.67 -16.47 -11.55
C ARG A 37 14.92 -15.24 -11.10
N GLY A 38 15.60 -14.11 -11.00
CA GLY A 38 15.02 -12.80 -10.70
C GLY A 38 14.31 -12.64 -9.35
N PRO A 39 13.62 -11.52 -9.16
CA PRO A 39 12.97 -11.17 -7.90
C PRO A 39 11.88 -12.15 -7.46
N LEU A 40 11.10 -12.72 -8.39
CA LEU A 40 10.05 -13.71 -8.07
C LEU A 40 10.60 -14.99 -7.44
N PHE A 41 11.78 -15.41 -7.84
CA PHE A 41 12.45 -16.54 -7.21
C PHE A 41 12.91 -16.17 -5.79
N ALA A 42 13.55 -15.02 -5.62
CA ALA A 42 14.00 -14.55 -4.30
C ALA A 42 12.83 -14.38 -3.32
N MET A 43 11.66 -13.93 -3.79
CA MET A 43 10.46 -13.76 -2.99
C MET A 43 10.02 -15.05 -2.27
N LYS A 44 10.24 -16.22 -2.85
CA LYS A 44 9.92 -17.53 -2.23
C LYS A 44 10.64 -17.77 -0.90
N TYR A 45 11.74 -17.08 -0.69
CA TYR A 45 12.57 -17.18 0.52
C TYR A 45 12.39 -16.02 1.48
N MET A 46 11.53 -15.06 1.15
CA MET A 46 11.25 -13.90 2.00
C MET A 46 10.27 -14.23 3.12
N SER A 47 10.31 -13.40 4.15
CA SER A 47 9.41 -13.45 5.28
C SER A 47 8.83 -12.06 5.55
N PRO A 48 7.52 -11.92 5.81
CA PRO A 48 6.93 -10.66 6.23
C PRO A 48 7.23 -10.28 7.68
N LEU A 49 7.99 -11.13 8.42
CA LEU A 49 8.22 -10.96 9.85
C LEU A 49 9.43 -10.08 10.20
N THR A 50 10.25 -9.71 9.22
CA THR A 50 11.41 -8.83 9.43
C THR A 50 11.22 -7.52 8.69
N LEU A 51 11.63 -6.42 9.31
CA LEU A 51 11.48 -5.08 8.74
C LEU A 51 12.30 -4.93 7.45
N SER A 52 13.53 -5.47 7.43
CA SER A 52 14.40 -5.40 6.26
C SER A 52 13.82 -6.09 5.02
N GLU A 53 13.10 -7.18 5.20
CA GLU A 53 12.45 -7.89 4.10
C GLU A 53 11.15 -7.21 3.66
N GLN A 54 10.41 -6.63 4.60
CA GLN A 54 9.27 -5.76 4.26
C GLN A 54 9.71 -4.57 3.42
N CYS A 55 10.78 -3.86 3.84
CA CYS A 55 11.35 -2.75 3.08
C CYS A 55 11.84 -3.18 1.68
N LEU A 56 12.50 -4.33 1.58
CA LEU A 56 12.99 -4.85 0.30
C LEU A 56 11.83 -5.20 -0.64
N MET A 57 10.77 -5.80 -0.15
CA MET A 57 9.57 -6.08 -0.95
C MET A 57 8.89 -4.79 -1.41
N THR A 58 8.78 -3.82 -0.52
CA THR A 58 8.25 -2.49 -0.82
C THR A 58 9.02 -1.83 -1.97
N GLU A 59 10.36 -1.88 -1.90
CA GLU A 59 11.26 -1.39 -2.95
C GLU A 59 11.02 -2.12 -4.29
N TRP A 60 10.94 -3.45 -4.28
CA TRP A 60 10.76 -4.22 -5.52
C TRP A 60 9.42 -3.97 -6.18
N VAL A 61 8.34 -3.87 -5.40
CA VAL A 61 7.01 -3.56 -5.94
C VAL A 61 6.95 -2.12 -6.42
N GLY A 62 7.47 -1.16 -5.66
CA GLY A 62 7.47 0.26 -6.03
C GLY A 62 8.27 0.55 -7.31
N HIS A 63 9.33 -0.22 -7.57
CA HIS A 63 10.11 -0.13 -8.82
C HIS A 63 9.62 -1.08 -9.93
N GLY A 64 8.48 -1.72 -9.77
CA GLY A 64 7.91 -2.61 -10.79
C GLY A 64 8.69 -3.91 -11.02
N LYS A 65 9.60 -4.29 -10.13
CA LYS A 65 10.35 -5.56 -10.22
C LYS A 65 9.48 -6.77 -9.88
N ILE A 66 8.42 -6.57 -9.12
CA ILE A 66 7.41 -7.57 -8.77
C ILE A 66 6.03 -6.92 -8.91
N GLU A 67 5.12 -7.59 -9.61
CA GLU A 67 3.74 -7.14 -9.69
C GLU A 67 3.00 -7.36 -8.36
N LYS A 68 2.13 -6.42 -7.99
CA LYS A 68 1.38 -6.45 -6.72
C LYS A 68 0.59 -7.74 -6.48
N ASN A 69 0.11 -8.39 -7.54
CA ASN A 69 -0.68 -9.62 -7.40
C ASN A 69 0.10 -10.78 -6.78
N TYR A 70 1.41 -10.83 -6.99
CA TYR A 70 2.25 -11.88 -6.42
C TYR A 70 2.46 -11.74 -4.91
N ILE A 71 2.29 -10.53 -4.35
CA ILE A 71 2.53 -10.28 -2.92
C ILE A 71 1.31 -10.49 -2.03
N LYS A 72 0.12 -10.73 -2.60
CA LYS A 72 -1.17 -10.80 -1.89
C LYS A 72 -1.14 -11.72 -0.66
N ILE A 73 -0.50 -12.87 -0.75
CA ILE A 73 -0.47 -13.87 0.34
C ILE A 73 0.64 -13.54 1.35
N LEU A 74 1.81 -13.13 0.87
CA LEU A 74 2.99 -12.96 1.72
C LEU A 74 3.04 -11.58 2.39
N PHE A 75 2.55 -10.54 1.71
CA PHE A 75 2.52 -9.14 2.19
C PHE A 75 1.13 -8.53 1.98
N PRO A 76 0.10 -9.04 2.67
CA PRO A 76 -1.29 -8.64 2.45
C PRO A 76 -1.55 -7.16 2.75
N GLU A 77 -0.84 -6.57 3.71
CA GLU A 77 -0.97 -5.17 4.07
C GLU A 77 -0.46 -4.25 2.94
N LEU A 78 0.70 -4.56 2.35
CA LEU A 78 1.22 -3.84 1.20
C LEU A 78 0.31 -4.00 -0.03
N TYR A 79 -0.19 -5.21 -0.25
CA TYR A 79 -1.16 -5.46 -1.32
C TYR A 79 -2.42 -4.62 -1.14
N ALA A 80 -2.97 -4.58 0.08
CA ALA A 80 -4.17 -3.80 0.40
C ALA A 80 -3.96 -2.29 0.14
N TYR A 81 -2.81 -1.75 0.52
CA TYR A 81 -2.45 -0.35 0.25
C TYR A 81 -2.38 -0.02 -1.24
N LEU A 82 -1.98 -0.98 -2.08
CA LEU A 82 -1.85 -0.82 -3.53
C LEU A 82 -3.13 -1.15 -4.32
N LEU A 83 -4.24 -1.44 -3.65
CA LEU A 83 -5.52 -1.63 -4.32
C LEU A 83 -6.06 -0.31 -4.88
N PRO A 84 -6.86 -0.37 -5.96
CA PRO A 84 -7.54 0.81 -6.47
C PRO A 84 -8.43 1.44 -5.38
N SER A 85 -8.41 2.76 -5.30
CA SER A 85 -9.35 3.48 -4.45
C SER A 85 -10.77 3.37 -5.02
N SER A 86 -11.74 3.05 -4.17
CA SER A 86 -13.16 3.09 -4.52
C SER A 86 -13.78 4.48 -4.32
N VAL A 87 -12.96 5.47 -3.99
CA VAL A 87 -13.43 6.84 -3.76
C VAL A 87 -13.80 7.47 -5.08
N GLN A 88 -15.10 7.60 -5.31
CA GLN A 88 -15.66 8.19 -6.51
C GLN A 88 -16.51 9.40 -6.13
N THR A 89 -16.52 10.41 -6.97
CA THR A 89 -17.47 11.52 -6.89
C THR A 89 -18.31 11.57 -8.15
N GLU A 90 -19.48 12.17 -8.08
CA GLU A 90 -20.39 12.27 -9.23
C GLU A 90 -19.79 13.05 -10.41
N LYS A 91 -18.76 13.85 -10.17
CA LYS A 91 -18.21 14.79 -11.15
C LYS A 91 -16.96 14.36 -11.87
N VAL A 92 -16.10 13.54 -11.26
CA VAL A 92 -14.77 13.25 -11.82
C VAL A 92 -14.28 11.87 -11.39
N ASN A 93 -14.42 10.87 -12.25
CA ASN A 93 -14.07 9.50 -11.90
C ASN A 93 -12.94 8.87 -12.76
N GLY A 94 -12.72 9.35 -13.97
CA GLY A 94 -11.87 8.65 -14.94
C GLY A 94 -10.41 8.57 -14.54
N TRP A 95 -9.78 9.70 -14.29
CA TRP A 95 -8.32 9.77 -14.10
C TRP A 95 -7.86 9.58 -12.66
N ILE A 96 -8.74 9.82 -11.67
CA ILE A 96 -8.35 9.88 -10.25
C ILE A 96 -7.84 8.53 -9.73
N ASN A 97 -8.43 7.43 -10.18
CA ASN A 97 -8.01 6.09 -9.79
C ASN A 97 -6.62 5.75 -10.34
N GLU A 98 -6.34 6.08 -11.59
CA GLU A 98 -5.02 5.89 -12.21
C GLU A 98 -3.96 6.73 -11.51
N TYR A 99 -4.29 8.00 -11.21
CA TYR A 99 -3.40 8.87 -10.47
C TYR A 99 -3.04 8.29 -9.10
N PHE A 100 -4.03 7.88 -8.29
CA PHE A 100 -3.75 7.34 -6.96
C PHE A 100 -3.02 6.01 -7.00
N GLN A 101 -3.22 5.16 -8.00
CA GLN A 101 -2.43 3.95 -8.18
C GLN A 101 -0.95 4.26 -8.42
N GLU A 102 -0.64 5.19 -9.31
CA GLU A 102 0.74 5.61 -9.57
C GLU A 102 1.35 6.34 -8.37
N TYR A 103 0.54 7.16 -7.69
CA TYR A 103 0.95 7.84 -6.47
C TYR A 103 1.34 6.87 -5.36
N CYS A 104 0.52 5.83 -5.11
CA CYS A 104 0.84 4.80 -4.14
C CYS A 104 2.12 4.04 -4.49
N LEU A 105 2.29 3.66 -5.75
CA LEU A 105 3.53 3.00 -6.22
C LEU A 105 4.75 3.90 -6.06
N SER A 106 4.62 5.18 -6.38
CA SER A 106 5.67 6.19 -6.21
C SER A 106 6.08 6.33 -4.74
N LYS A 107 5.11 6.41 -3.83
CA LYS A 107 5.37 6.43 -2.38
C LYS A 107 6.07 5.17 -1.91
N VAL A 108 5.59 4.01 -2.34
CA VAL A 108 6.14 2.71 -1.97
C VAL A 108 7.58 2.54 -2.49
N GLY A 109 7.85 2.97 -3.72
CA GLY A 109 9.18 2.93 -4.33
C GLY A 109 10.11 4.06 -3.88
N ASN A 110 9.61 5.01 -3.08
CA ASN A 110 10.31 6.24 -2.73
C ASN A 110 10.92 6.94 -3.97
N SER A 111 10.17 6.96 -5.05
CA SER A 111 10.59 7.50 -6.34
C SER A 111 9.44 8.21 -7.03
N GLN A 112 9.66 9.45 -7.44
CA GLN A 112 8.68 10.16 -8.25
C GLN A 112 8.89 9.82 -9.73
N THR A 113 7.87 9.23 -10.38
CA THR A 113 7.95 8.94 -11.81
C THR A 113 7.67 10.21 -12.62
N GLU A 114 8.32 10.34 -13.78
CA GLU A 114 8.05 11.44 -14.71
C GLU A 114 6.59 11.44 -15.17
N ASN A 115 6.02 10.25 -15.35
CA ASN A 115 4.61 10.07 -15.70
C ASN A 115 3.67 10.68 -14.65
N LEU A 116 3.93 10.45 -13.36
CA LEU A 116 3.14 11.05 -12.28
C LEU A 116 3.24 12.59 -12.29
N ALA A 117 4.44 13.14 -12.49
CA ALA A 117 4.64 14.58 -12.56
C ALA A 117 3.93 15.21 -13.78
N ASN A 118 3.95 14.56 -14.92
CA ASN A 118 3.26 15.00 -16.13
C ASN A 118 1.74 14.93 -15.98
N LYS A 119 1.21 13.83 -15.44
CA LYS A 119 -0.23 13.72 -15.11
C LYS A 119 -0.68 14.84 -14.18
N LEU A 120 0.09 15.17 -13.15
CA LEU A 120 -0.21 16.28 -12.25
C LEU A 120 -0.32 17.63 -12.98
N LYS A 121 0.63 17.91 -13.88
CA LYS A 121 0.61 19.15 -14.68
C LYS A 121 -0.63 19.22 -15.59
N GLU A 122 -0.93 18.14 -16.29
CA GLU A 122 -2.10 18.05 -17.18
C GLU A 122 -3.41 18.23 -16.42
N LEU A 123 -3.53 17.58 -15.25
CA LEU A 123 -4.73 17.65 -14.43
C LEU A 123 -4.94 19.01 -13.80
N ASN A 124 -3.88 19.70 -13.38
CA ASN A 124 -3.98 21.05 -12.85
C ASN A 124 -4.27 22.11 -13.94
N ALA A 125 -3.95 21.82 -15.19
CA ALA A 125 -4.26 22.69 -16.33
C ALA A 125 -5.68 22.42 -16.91
N SER A 126 -6.35 21.34 -16.54
CA SER A 126 -7.65 20.95 -17.07
C SER A 126 -8.80 21.47 -16.19
N GLN A 127 -9.99 21.56 -16.78
CA GLN A 127 -11.22 21.87 -16.00
C GLN A 127 -11.58 20.74 -15.01
N VAL A 128 -10.98 19.56 -15.17
CA VAL A 128 -11.17 18.36 -14.35
C VAL A 128 -10.00 18.25 -13.39
N SER A 129 -9.86 19.21 -12.48
CA SER A 129 -8.77 19.30 -11.52
C SER A 129 -9.03 18.56 -10.21
N PHE A 130 -8.00 18.41 -9.39
CA PHE A 130 -8.16 17.96 -8.00
C PHE A 130 -9.16 18.79 -7.21
N GLU A 131 -9.23 20.09 -7.48
CA GLU A 131 -10.20 20.98 -6.85
C GLU A 131 -11.63 20.60 -7.23
N THR A 132 -11.88 20.34 -8.52
CA THR A 132 -13.20 19.88 -9.00
C THR A 132 -13.57 18.53 -8.35
N TRP A 133 -12.62 17.60 -8.26
CA TRP A 133 -12.82 16.33 -7.59
C TRP A 133 -13.14 16.51 -6.10
N ARG A 134 -12.32 17.29 -5.38
CA ARG A 134 -12.54 17.61 -3.96
C ARG A 134 -13.91 18.24 -3.71
N ASN A 135 -14.31 19.17 -4.55
CA ASN A 135 -15.60 19.87 -4.43
C ASN A 135 -16.81 18.97 -4.80
N GLY A 136 -16.58 17.78 -5.33
CA GLY A 136 -17.57 16.74 -5.54
C GLY A 136 -17.96 15.97 -4.27
N PHE A 137 -17.16 16.06 -3.19
CA PHE A 137 -17.50 15.43 -1.93
C PHE A 137 -18.49 16.25 -1.12
N LYS A 138 -19.37 15.55 -0.40
CA LYS A 138 -20.25 16.18 0.59
C LYS A 138 -19.42 16.71 1.75
N THR A 139 -19.81 17.85 2.31
CA THR A 139 -19.18 18.32 3.54
C THR A 139 -19.45 17.34 4.67
N VAL A 140 -18.55 17.29 5.65
CA VAL A 140 -18.71 16.47 6.86
C VAL A 140 -20.07 16.74 7.52
N LYS A 141 -20.44 18.02 7.68
CA LYS A 141 -21.74 18.42 8.25
C LYS A 141 -22.92 17.81 7.50
N THR A 142 -22.89 17.86 6.17
CA THR A 142 -23.95 17.28 5.33
C THR A 142 -24.00 15.77 5.45
N PHE A 143 -22.83 15.12 5.49
CA PHE A 143 -22.73 13.67 5.65
C PHE A 143 -23.33 13.22 6.99
N MET A 144 -22.92 13.84 8.09
CA MET A 144 -23.40 13.49 9.44
C MET A 144 -24.90 13.76 9.62
N HIS A 145 -25.41 14.87 9.06
CA HIS A 145 -26.83 15.20 9.17
C HIS A 145 -27.74 14.18 8.48
N ASN A 146 -27.27 13.57 7.39
CA ASN A 146 -28.03 12.61 6.60
C ASN A 146 -27.89 11.15 7.08
N ARG A 147 -27.09 10.87 8.09
CA ARG A 147 -26.76 9.53 8.59
C ARG A 147 -27.18 9.39 10.06
N GLN A 148 -28.48 9.28 10.29
CA GLN A 148 -29.05 9.08 11.64
C GLN A 148 -28.92 7.62 12.14
N ASP A 149 -28.45 6.74 11.27
CA ASP A 149 -28.22 5.30 11.53
C ASP A 149 -26.82 5.01 12.11
N ILE A 150 -25.99 6.04 12.31
CA ILE A 150 -24.62 5.89 12.79
C ILE A 150 -24.50 6.46 14.21
N ASP A 151 -24.11 5.60 15.15
CA ASP A 151 -23.92 5.95 16.55
C ASP A 151 -22.52 6.46 16.87
N ILE A 152 -21.50 6.02 16.11
CA ILE A 152 -20.08 6.32 16.39
C ILE A 152 -19.39 6.80 15.12
N TYR A 153 -18.67 7.93 15.23
CA TYR A 153 -17.84 8.48 14.16
C TYR A 153 -16.37 8.48 14.60
N TYR A 154 -15.51 7.89 13.77
CA TYR A 154 -14.07 7.94 13.95
C TYR A 154 -13.44 8.95 12.99
N TRP A 155 -12.69 9.89 13.54
CA TRP A 155 -11.93 10.88 12.80
C TRP A 155 -10.46 10.50 12.80
N ILE A 156 -9.89 10.32 11.61
CA ILE A 156 -8.47 10.02 11.46
C ILE A 156 -7.84 11.22 10.77
N ASP A 157 -7.19 12.07 11.56
CA ASP A 157 -6.49 13.24 11.03
C ASP A 157 -5.18 12.85 10.36
N GLY A 158 -4.79 13.61 9.31
CA GLY A 158 -3.55 13.42 8.59
C GLY A 158 -3.48 12.19 7.67
N LEU A 159 -4.57 11.42 7.55
CA LEU A 159 -4.62 10.27 6.66
C LEU A 159 -5.03 10.70 5.25
N GLY A 160 -4.16 10.46 4.27
CA GLY A 160 -4.46 10.74 2.86
C GLY A 160 -5.48 9.75 2.26
N VAL A 161 -6.09 10.15 1.17
CA VAL A 161 -7.07 9.32 0.42
C VAL A 161 -6.47 8.00 -0.08
N ASP A 162 -5.16 7.96 -0.28
CA ASP A 162 -4.39 6.79 -0.66
C ASP A 162 -4.44 5.64 0.36
N TRP A 163 -4.80 5.92 1.62
CA TRP A 163 -4.96 4.91 2.67
C TRP A 163 -6.34 4.24 2.71
N ILE A 164 -7.32 4.77 1.99
CA ILE A 164 -8.70 4.25 2.02
C ILE A 164 -8.78 2.77 1.66
N PRO A 165 -8.10 2.25 0.61
CA PRO A 165 -8.15 0.83 0.29
C PRO A 165 -7.62 -0.06 1.41
N PHE A 166 -6.53 0.37 2.07
CA PHE A 166 -5.96 -0.34 3.22
C PHE A 166 -6.93 -0.39 4.40
N ILE A 167 -7.52 0.75 4.77
CA ILE A 167 -8.49 0.84 5.88
C ILE A 167 -9.71 -0.04 5.59
N ALA A 168 -10.24 0.00 4.37
CA ALA A 168 -11.37 -0.82 3.96
C ALA A 168 -11.06 -2.32 4.16
N GLN A 169 -9.87 -2.79 3.79
CA GLN A 169 -9.45 -4.18 3.99
C GLN A 169 -9.31 -4.54 5.47
N VAL A 170 -8.80 -3.65 6.29
CA VAL A 170 -8.68 -3.87 7.74
C VAL A 170 -10.08 -4.01 8.36
N VAL A 171 -11.01 -3.11 8.03
CA VAL A 171 -12.39 -3.14 8.51
C VAL A 171 -13.10 -4.44 8.09
N GLU A 172 -12.99 -4.83 6.83
CA GLU A 172 -13.61 -6.07 6.34
C GLU A 172 -13.05 -7.32 7.03
N LYS A 173 -11.75 -7.35 7.27
CA LYS A 173 -11.12 -8.44 8.02
C LYS A 173 -11.69 -8.57 9.44
N HIS A 174 -11.82 -7.47 10.16
CA HIS A 174 -12.34 -7.48 11.53
C HIS A 174 -13.85 -7.73 11.60
N LYS A 175 -14.63 -7.31 10.60
CA LYS A 175 -16.04 -7.73 10.49
C LYS A 175 -16.17 -9.26 10.37
N ALA A 176 -15.30 -9.92 9.61
CA ALA A 176 -15.29 -11.37 9.48
C ALA A 176 -14.90 -12.07 10.80
N ASP A 177 -14.09 -11.41 11.64
CA ASP A 177 -13.69 -11.91 12.95
C ASP A 177 -14.76 -11.67 14.05
N GLY A 178 -15.90 -11.05 13.71
CA GLY A 178 -17.04 -10.82 14.63
C GLY A 178 -16.85 -9.65 15.60
N VAL A 179 -15.99 -8.68 15.22
CA VAL A 179 -15.77 -7.43 15.98
C VAL A 179 -16.51 -6.27 15.34
#